data_bbbf94428a97ec01bba328f9a2b50a0d
#
_entry.id   bbbf94428a97ec01bba328f9a2b50a0d
#
_cell.length_a   1.000
_cell.length_b   1.000
_cell.length_c   1.000
_cell.angle_alpha   90.00
_cell.angle_beta   90.00
_cell.angle_gamma   90.00
#
_symmetry.space_group_name_H-M   'P 1'
#
loop_
_entity.id
_entity.type
_entity.pdbx_description
1 polymer ?
#
loop_
_entity_poly.entity_id
_entity_poly.type
_entity_poly.pdbx_seq_one_letter_code
_entity_poly.pdbx_strand_id
1 'polypeptide(L)'
;MIHFPESESENTMEKQFHGQASESLRLGLLLAVVGGFLEAYTFLSRGGVFANCETGNLVLLGLYLAQGQMVRAMTYLPPILAFFCGVLLTNSIRRRAAFHPRLHWRQITVLFEAACLAAVAFIPYGRWENIAVTALVSFACSIQVQSFRKVHGSAYAT
;
A
#
# COMPACT_ATOMS: atom_id res chain seq x y z
N MET A 1 8.92 -54.67 -0.71
CA MET A 1 9.58 -53.59 -1.46
C MET A 1 8.47 -52.69 -1.93
N ILE A 2 8.16 -51.66 -1.15
CA ILE A 2 7.01 -50.76 -1.42
C ILE A 2 7.56 -49.58 -2.22
N HIS A 3 7.13 -49.45 -3.46
CA HIS A 3 7.51 -48.36 -4.35
C HIS A 3 6.56 -47.21 -4.11
N PHE A 4 7.08 -46.11 -3.54
CA PHE A 4 6.33 -44.84 -3.35
C PHE A 4 6.40 -44.04 -4.66
N PRO A 5 5.27 -43.52 -5.17
CA PRO A 5 5.28 -42.66 -6.36
C PRO A 5 5.61 -41.20 -5.94
N GLU A 6 6.89 -40.90 -5.72
CA GLU A 6 7.34 -39.55 -5.40
C GLU A 6 7.31 -38.59 -6.59
N SER A 7 7.30 -39.09 -7.83
CA SER A 7 7.44 -38.24 -9.02
C SER A 7 6.19 -37.45 -9.44
N GLU A 8 4.99 -37.92 -9.09
CA GLU A 8 3.75 -37.23 -9.52
C GLU A 8 3.38 -36.06 -8.57
N SER A 9 3.66 -36.20 -7.30
CA SER A 9 3.38 -35.12 -6.31
C SER A 9 4.33 -33.94 -6.47
N GLU A 10 5.61 -34.19 -6.76
CA GLU A 10 6.59 -33.12 -7.03
C GLU A 10 6.25 -32.34 -8.33
N ASN A 11 5.89 -33.06 -9.40
CA ASN A 11 5.55 -32.45 -10.69
C ASN A 11 4.24 -31.63 -10.64
N THR A 12 3.31 -32.02 -9.78
CA THR A 12 2.04 -31.29 -9.58
C THR A 12 2.26 -30.02 -8.74
N MET A 13 3.11 -30.08 -7.71
CA MET A 13 3.48 -28.94 -6.91
C MET A 13 4.32 -27.93 -7.71
N GLU A 14 5.27 -28.39 -8.51
CA GLU A 14 6.12 -27.54 -9.36
C GLU A 14 5.32 -26.81 -10.44
N LYS A 15 4.32 -27.44 -11.07
CA LYS A 15 3.39 -26.80 -12.01
C LYS A 15 2.48 -25.75 -11.36
N GLN A 16 2.02 -25.98 -10.12
CA GLN A 16 1.25 -24.97 -9.38
C GLN A 16 2.09 -23.75 -9.00
N PHE A 17 3.37 -23.97 -8.68
CA PHE A 17 4.29 -22.87 -8.34
C PHE A 17 4.63 -21.98 -9.54
N HIS A 18 4.83 -22.51 -10.73
CA HIS A 18 5.23 -21.73 -11.91
C HIS A 18 4.12 -20.81 -12.45
N GLY A 19 2.86 -21.25 -12.46
CA GLY A 19 1.75 -20.41 -12.96
C GLY A 19 1.43 -19.22 -12.06
N GLN A 20 1.44 -19.42 -10.74
CA GLN A 20 1.08 -18.38 -9.77
C GLN A 20 2.24 -17.42 -9.47
N ALA A 21 3.49 -17.85 -9.54
CA ALA A 21 4.65 -17.01 -9.28
C ALA A 21 4.83 -15.90 -10.33
N SER A 22 4.55 -16.20 -11.62
CA SER A 22 4.69 -15.23 -12.70
C SER A 22 3.63 -14.12 -12.66
N GLU A 23 2.38 -14.45 -12.29
CA GLU A 23 1.32 -13.46 -12.14
C GLU A 23 1.57 -12.55 -10.92
N SER A 24 2.06 -13.13 -9.85
CA SER A 24 2.36 -12.41 -8.61
C SER A 24 3.54 -11.44 -8.78
N LEU A 25 4.60 -11.80 -9.52
CA LEU A 25 5.73 -10.93 -9.79
C LEU A 25 5.35 -9.74 -10.67
N ARG A 26 4.57 -9.96 -11.73
CA ARG A 26 4.08 -8.88 -12.61
C ARG A 26 3.22 -7.88 -11.85
N LEU A 27 2.31 -8.37 -11.02
CA LEU A 27 1.48 -7.52 -10.17
C LEU A 27 2.35 -6.75 -9.17
N GLY A 28 3.31 -7.40 -8.51
CA GLY A 28 4.24 -6.77 -7.59
C GLY A 28 5.05 -5.63 -8.24
N LEU A 29 5.59 -5.86 -9.45
CA LEU A 29 6.30 -4.83 -10.22
C LEU A 29 5.38 -3.65 -10.57
N LEU A 30 4.14 -3.92 -11.01
CA LEU A 30 3.18 -2.87 -11.30
C LEU A 30 2.87 -2.03 -10.06
N LEU A 31 2.61 -2.68 -8.92
CA LEU A 31 2.35 -2.00 -7.66
C LEU A 31 3.56 -1.17 -7.18
N ALA A 32 4.79 -1.67 -7.37
CA ALA A 32 6.00 -0.92 -7.06
C ALA A 32 6.16 0.34 -7.93
N VAL A 33 5.86 0.24 -9.23
CA VAL A 33 5.88 1.40 -10.14
C VAL A 33 4.81 2.41 -9.75
N VAL A 34 3.59 1.98 -9.47
CA VAL A 34 2.49 2.86 -9.02
C VAL A 34 2.85 3.52 -7.69
N GLY A 35 3.34 2.75 -6.72
CA GLY A 35 3.79 3.28 -5.43
C GLY A 35 4.89 4.33 -5.58
N GLY A 36 5.93 4.04 -6.36
CA GLY A 36 7.01 5.01 -6.64
C GLY A 36 6.52 6.28 -7.35
N PHE A 37 5.56 6.15 -8.28
CA PHE A 37 4.93 7.32 -8.91
C PHE A 37 4.15 8.17 -7.90
N LEU A 38 3.38 7.55 -7.01
CA LEU A 38 2.63 8.26 -5.98
C LEU A 38 3.55 8.97 -4.98
N GLU A 39 4.67 8.32 -4.60
CA GLU A 39 5.72 8.94 -3.77
C GLU A 39 6.28 10.19 -4.44
N ALA A 40 6.71 10.07 -5.70
CA ALA A 40 7.24 11.19 -6.45
C ALA A 40 6.21 12.32 -6.61
N TYR A 41 4.97 11.98 -6.92
CA TYR A 41 3.88 12.94 -7.07
C TYR A 41 3.61 13.70 -5.77
N THR A 42 3.43 13.01 -4.65
CA THR A 42 3.12 13.69 -3.37
C THR A 42 4.31 14.50 -2.87
N PHE A 43 5.52 13.97 -2.99
CA PHE A 43 6.72 14.66 -2.55
C PHE A 43 7.02 15.92 -3.39
N LEU A 44 6.98 15.81 -4.73
CA LEU A 44 7.34 16.91 -5.62
C LEU A 44 6.22 17.94 -5.77
N SER A 45 4.95 17.50 -5.78
CA SER A 45 3.83 18.35 -6.18
C SER A 45 2.88 18.71 -5.04
N ARG A 46 2.91 17.99 -3.91
CA ARG A 46 1.93 18.15 -2.83
C ARG A 46 2.54 18.51 -1.46
N GLY A 47 3.71 19.13 -1.46
CA GLY A 47 4.27 19.75 -0.24
C GLY A 47 5.38 18.98 0.45
N GLY A 48 6.05 18.04 -0.23
CA GLY A 48 7.23 17.33 0.29
C GLY A 48 6.90 16.24 1.30
N VAL A 49 5.74 15.61 1.14
CA VAL A 49 5.25 14.53 2.02
C VAL A 49 5.24 13.22 1.23
N PHE A 50 5.70 12.14 1.84
CA PHE A 50 5.67 10.81 1.24
C PHE A 50 4.28 10.17 1.37
N ALA A 51 3.83 9.49 0.33
CA ALA A 51 2.54 8.81 0.31
C ALA A 51 2.55 7.46 1.04
N ASN A 52 3.68 6.75 1.01
CA ASN A 52 3.81 5.36 1.48
C ASN A 52 5.04 5.16 2.38
N CYS A 53 5.99 6.10 2.38
CA CYS A 53 7.20 6.04 3.20
C CYS A 53 6.99 6.77 4.53
N GLU A 54 6.25 6.16 5.45
CA GLU A 54 5.92 6.77 6.75
C GLU A 54 7.14 6.98 7.64
N THR A 55 8.17 6.16 7.50
CA THR A 55 9.47 6.38 8.16
C THR A 55 10.10 7.70 7.71
N GLY A 56 10.03 8.02 6.41
CA GLY A 56 10.47 9.30 5.86
C GLY A 56 9.69 10.47 6.43
N ASN A 57 8.36 10.34 6.51
CA ASN A 57 7.49 11.35 7.11
C ASN A 57 7.82 11.60 8.60
N LEU A 58 8.09 10.53 9.37
CA LEU A 58 8.51 10.63 10.78
C LEU A 58 9.87 11.33 10.94
N VAL A 59 10.83 11.02 10.07
CA VAL A 59 12.14 11.69 10.06
C VAL A 59 12.00 13.18 9.76
N LEU A 60 11.20 13.55 8.75
CA LEU A 60 10.96 14.93 8.39
C LEU A 60 10.19 15.70 9.49
N LEU A 61 9.20 15.05 10.11
CA LEU A 61 8.50 15.58 11.28
C LEU A 61 9.50 15.93 12.39
N GLY A 62 10.37 14.97 12.78
CA GLY A 62 11.38 15.17 13.81
C GLY A 62 12.39 16.25 13.47
N LEU A 63 12.85 16.29 12.21
CA LEU A 63 13.77 17.30 11.71
C LEU A 63 13.20 18.72 11.83
N TYR A 64 11.96 18.94 11.37
CA TYR A 64 11.32 20.25 11.44
C TYR A 64 10.96 20.66 12.87
N LEU A 65 10.63 19.72 13.75
CA LEU A 65 10.48 19.98 15.18
C LEU A 65 11.78 20.47 15.82
N ALA A 66 12.89 19.78 15.53
CA ALA A 66 14.23 20.16 16.02
C ALA A 66 14.68 21.56 15.54
N GLN A 67 14.24 21.95 14.34
CA GLN A 67 14.51 23.27 13.76
C GLN A 67 13.53 24.36 14.24
N GLY A 68 12.59 24.04 15.12
CA GLY A 68 11.58 24.98 15.59
C GLY A 68 10.50 25.33 14.54
N GLN A 69 10.46 24.64 13.41
CA GLN A 69 9.51 24.87 12.32
C GLN A 69 8.18 24.13 12.56
N MET A 70 7.50 24.45 13.65
CA MET A 70 6.31 23.72 14.14
C MET A 70 5.22 23.59 13.07
N VAL A 71 4.92 24.68 12.35
CA VAL A 71 3.87 24.71 11.32
C VAL A 71 4.17 23.72 10.20
N ARG A 72 5.45 23.58 9.81
CA ARG A 72 5.88 22.67 8.77
C ARG A 72 5.91 21.24 9.28
N ALA A 73 6.34 21.02 10.50
CA ALA A 73 6.31 19.72 11.16
C ALA A 73 4.88 19.13 11.18
N MET A 74 3.89 19.95 11.54
CA MET A 74 2.50 19.51 11.64
C MET A 74 1.89 19.08 10.29
N THR A 75 2.47 19.42 9.14
CA THR A 75 1.98 18.94 7.83
C THR A 75 2.21 17.45 7.61
N TYR A 76 3.14 16.83 8.34
CA TYR A 76 3.42 15.40 8.24
C TYR A 76 2.50 14.52 9.11
N LEU A 77 1.81 15.11 10.09
CA LEU A 77 0.98 14.37 11.02
C LEU A 77 -0.29 13.77 10.36
N PRO A 78 -1.06 14.51 9.54
CA PRO A 78 -2.26 13.99 8.89
C PRO A 78 -2.01 12.75 8.01
N PRO A 79 -1.01 12.72 7.10
CA PRO A 79 -0.72 11.52 6.30
C PRO A 79 -0.30 10.32 7.16
N ILE A 80 0.55 10.53 8.19
CA ILE A 80 0.93 9.47 9.13
C ILE A 80 -0.31 8.86 9.80
N LEU A 81 -1.19 9.69 10.35
CA LEU A 81 -2.41 9.23 11.01
C LEU A 81 -3.36 8.54 10.03
N ALA A 82 -3.50 9.08 8.82
CA ALA A 82 -4.32 8.49 7.76
C ALA A 82 -3.82 7.09 7.36
N PHE A 83 -2.51 6.91 7.24
CA PHE A 83 -1.88 5.62 6.98
C PHE A 83 -2.22 4.61 8.08
N PHE A 84 -2.04 4.96 9.34
CA PHE A 84 -2.40 4.10 10.47
C PHE A 84 -3.89 3.73 10.47
N CYS A 85 -4.78 4.69 10.21
CA CYS A 85 -6.21 4.44 10.09
C CYS A 85 -6.52 3.43 8.98
N GLY A 86 -5.87 3.55 7.81
CA GLY A 86 -6.05 2.62 6.70
C GLY A 86 -5.57 1.20 7.02
N VAL A 87 -4.43 1.06 7.72
CA VAL A 87 -3.94 -0.25 8.21
C VAL A 87 -4.95 -0.88 9.17
N LEU A 88 -5.47 -0.12 10.15
CA LEU A 88 -6.44 -0.61 11.12
C LEU A 88 -7.76 -1.01 10.44
N LEU A 89 -8.24 -0.20 9.50
CA LEU A 89 -9.46 -0.48 8.74
C LEU A 89 -9.31 -1.77 7.92
N THR A 90 -8.22 -1.91 7.19
CA THR A 90 -7.95 -3.10 6.37
C THR A 90 -7.88 -4.36 7.22
N ASN A 91 -7.21 -4.30 8.37
CA ASN A 91 -7.16 -5.41 9.32
C ASN A 91 -8.56 -5.78 9.85
N SER A 92 -9.40 -4.80 10.13
CA SER A 92 -10.76 -5.00 10.61
C SER A 92 -11.65 -5.64 9.53
N ILE A 93 -11.55 -5.15 8.30
CA ILE A 93 -12.27 -5.72 7.14
C ILE A 93 -11.81 -7.16 6.90
N ARG A 94 -10.51 -7.41 6.90
CA ARG A 94 -9.94 -8.74 6.69
C ARG A 94 -10.42 -9.76 7.72
N ARG A 95 -10.51 -9.36 9.00
CA ARG A 95 -11.04 -10.23 10.06
C ARG A 95 -12.50 -10.59 9.83
N ARG A 96 -13.32 -9.64 9.37
CA ARG A 96 -14.74 -9.84 9.07
C ARG A 96 -14.97 -10.60 7.76
N ALA A 97 -14.19 -10.30 6.73
CA ALA A 97 -14.29 -10.95 5.41
C ALA A 97 -13.84 -12.42 5.41
N ALA A 98 -13.10 -12.89 6.43
CA ALA A 98 -12.77 -14.31 6.60
C ALA A 98 -14.01 -15.22 6.69
N PHE A 99 -15.19 -14.67 6.98
CA PHE A 99 -16.47 -15.38 7.02
C PHE A 99 -17.22 -15.41 5.67
N HIS A 100 -16.73 -14.73 4.60
CA HIS A 100 -17.41 -14.66 3.30
C HIS A 100 -16.47 -15.07 2.16
N PRO A 101 -16.47 -16.35 1.72
CA PRO A 101 -15.50 -16.88 0.76
C PRO A 101 -15.66 -16.39 -0.69
N ARG A 102 -16.71 -15.60 -1.00
CA ARG A 102 -17.01 -15.18 -2.39
C ARG A 102 -16.58 -13.77 -2.76
N LEU A 103 -16.14 -12.94 -1.82
CA LEU A 103 -15.76 -11.58 -2.15
C LEU A 103 -14.25 -11.51 -2.44
N HIS A 104 -13.89 -11.17 -3.67
CA HIS A 104 -12.51 -10.85 -4.05
C HIS A 104 -12.14 -9.47 -3.47
N TRP A 105 -12.00 -9.43 -2.14
CA TRP A 105 -11.73 -8.21 -1.36
C TRP A 105 -10.53 -7.41 -1.89
N ARG A 106 -9.53 -8.09 -2.53
CA ARG A 106 -8.39 -7.44 -3.18
C ARG A 106 -8.80 -6.57 -4.38
N GLN A 107 -9.79 -6.98 -5.16
CA GLN A 107 -10.31 -6.18 -6.28
C GLN A 107 -11.04 -4.95 -5.79
N ILE A 108 -11.76 -5.06 -4.68
CA ILE A 108 -12.45 -3.92 -4.05
C ILE A 108 -11.44 -2.91 -3.53
N THR A 109 -10.34 -3.35 -2.91
CA THR A 109 -9.29 -2.43 -2.42
C THR A 109 -8.59 -1.68 -3.57
N VAL A 110 -8.27 -2.35 -4.68
CA VAL A 110 -7.68 -1.71 -5.86
C VAL A 110 -8.66 -0.73 -6.52
N LEU A 111 -9.93 -1.09 -6.62
CA LEU A 111 -10.96 -0.20 -7.16
C LEU A 111 -11.14 1.05 -6.29
N PHE A 112 -11.16 0.87 -4.97
CA PHE A 112 -11.23 1.97 -4.02
C PHE A 112 -10.02 2.91 -4.14
N GLU A 113 -8.82 2.35 -4.23
CA GLU A 113 -7.59 3.10 -4.45
C GLU A 113 -7.65 3.90 -5.76
N ALA A 114 -8.04 3.26 -6.87
CA ALA A 114 -8.21 3.93 -8.15
C ALA A 114 -9.23 5.08 -8.08
N ALA A 115 -10.34 4.90 -7.35
CA ALA A 115 -11.32 5.95 -7.13
C ALA A 115 -10.76 7.12 -6.30
N CYS A 116 -9.98 6.84 -5.24
CA CYS A 116 -9.30 7.86 -4.45
C CYS A 116 -8.31 8.66 -5.31
N LEU A 117 -7.51 7.98 -6.13
CA LEU A 117 -6.53 8.63 -7.01
C LEU A 117 -7.21 9.47 -8.11
N ALA A 118 -8.32 8.97 -8.66
CA ALA A 118 -9.13 9.74 -9.60
C ALA A 118 -9.71 11.01 -8.95
N ALA A 119 -10.20 10.92 -7.71
CA ALA A 119 -10.68 12.09 -6.97
C ALA A 119 -9.56 13.11 -6.71
N VAL A 120 -8.35 12.66 -6.38
CA VAL A 120 -7.17 13.52 -6.16
C VAL A 120 -6.82 14.34 -7.40
N ALA A 121 -7.04 13.82 -8.61
CA ALA A 121 -6.75 14.51 -9.86
C ALA A 121 -7.57 15.82 -10.03
N PHE A 122 -8.73 15.92 -9.39
CA PHE A 122 -9.61 17.09 -9.46
C PHE A 122 -9.38 18.10 -8.33
N ILE A 123 -8.54 17.79 -7.35
CA ILE A 123 -8.26 18.68 -6.21
C ILE A 123 -7.18 19.69 -6.60
N PRO A 124 -7.47 21.02 -6.54
CA PRO A 124 -6.50 22.05 -6.88
C PRO A 124 -5.29 22.04 -5.93
N TYR A 125 -4.26 22.82 -6.30
CA TYR A 125 -3.08 22.99 -5.47
C TYR A 125 -3.33 24.11 -4.46
N GLY A 126 -3.11 23.84 -3.20
CA GLY A 126 -3.22 24.76 -2.09
C GLY A 126 -2.68 24.11 -0.82
N ARG A 127 -2.45 24.89 0.22
CA ARG A 127 -1.86 24.37 1.45
C ARG A 127 -2.73 23.31 2.13
N TRP A 128 -4.00 23.58 2.29
CA TRP A 128 -4.95 22.69 2.94
C TRP A 128 -5.33 21.51 2.04
N GLU A 129 -5.48 21.82 0.76
CA GLU A 129 -5.75 20.84 -0.29
C GLU A 129 -4.61 19.81 -0.38
N ASN A 130 -3.35 20.27 -0.33
CA ASN A 130 -2.19 19.38 -0.35
C ASN A 130 -2.16 18.46 0.88
N ILE A 131 -2.48 18.97 2.08
CA ILE A 131 -2.57 18.15 3.30
C ILE A 131 -3.69 17.10 3.16
N ALA A 132 -4.85 17.48 2.64
CA ALA A 132 -5.96 16.56 2.41
C ALA A 132 -5.61 15.48 1.36
N VAL A 133 -4.98 15.90 0.26
CA VAL A 133 -4.52 14.98 -0.80
C VAL A 133 -3.49 14.00 -0.28
N THR A 134 -2.45 14.46 0.43
CA THR A 134 -1.41 13.57 0.97
C THR A 134 -1.98 12.59 1.99
N ALA A 135 -2.89 13.03 2.86
CA ALA A 135 -3.58 12.15 3.80
C ALA A 135 -4.44 11.10 3.08
N LEU A 136 -5.19 11.49 2.03
CA LEU A 136 -6.03 10.56 1.25
C LEU A 136 -5.18 9.54 0.50
N VAL A 137 -4.08 9.97 -0.12
CA VAL A 137 -3.17 9.06 -0.84
C VAL A 137 -2.46 8.12 0.13
N SER A 138 -1.96 8.60 1.28
CA SER A 138 -1.38 7.74 2.33
C SER A 138 -2.38 6.71 2.85
N PHE A 139 -3.63 7.10 3.05
CA PHE A 139 -4.69 6.18 3.44
C PHE A 139 -4.90 5.10 2.37
N ALA A 140 -5.02 5.47 1.09
CA ALA A 140 -5.19 4.52 -0.01
C ALA A 140 -3.99 3.57 -0.13
N CYS A 141 -2.76 4.09 -0.09
CA CYS A 141 -1.53 3.30 -0.11
C CYS A 141 -1.45 2.30 1.06
N SER A 142 -1.87 2.70 2.26
CA SER A 142 -1.88 1.81 3.42
C SER A 142 -2.79 0.59 3.24
N ILE A 143 -3.94 0.79 2.58
CA ILE A 143 -4.87 -0.29 2.23
C ILE A 143 -4.22 -1.23 1.22
N GLN A 144 -3.55 -0.69 0.20
CA GLN A 144 -2.82 -1.45 -0.82
C GLN A 144 -1.73 -2.32 -0.18
N VAL A 145 -0.82 -1.73 0.59
CA VAL A 145 0.28 -2.41 1.26
C VAL A 145 -0.22 -3.54 2.16
N GLN A 146 -1.26 -3.28 2.94
CA GLN A 146 -1.82 -4.29 3.84
C GLN A 146 -2.56 -5.40 3.08
N SER A 147 -3.13 -5.11 1.92
CA SER A 147 -3.83 -6.08 1.06
C SER A 147 -2.87 -7.03 0.34
N PHE A 148 -1.69 -6.54 -0.03
CA PHE A 148 -0.70 -7.28 -0.80
C PHE A 148 0.57 -7.64 0.01
N ARG A 149 0.51 -7.57 1.33
CA ARG A 149 1.64 -7.81 2.24
C ARG A 149 2.30 -9.19 2.09
N LYS A 150 1.58 -10.20 1.62
CA LYS A 150 2.09 -11.54 1.36
C LYS A 150 1.78 -11.94 -0.06
N VAL A 151 2.82 -12.13 -0.84
CA VAL A 151 2.79 -12.78 -2.13
C VAL A 151 3.54 -14.10 -1.97
N HIS A 152 2.89 -15.23 -2.19
CA HIS A 152 3.48 -16.59 -2.07
C HIS A 152 4.18 -16.92 -0.73
N GLY A 153 3.62 -16.49 0.38
CA GLY A 153 4.20 -16.81 1.70
C GLY A 153 5.44 -15.98 2.07
N SER A 154 6.05 -15.27 1.13
CA SER A 154 7.14 -14.33 1.37
C SER A 154 6.59 -12.94 1.67
N ALA A 155 7.16 -12.24 2.67
CA ALA A 155 6.82 -10.86 2.94
C ALA A 155 7.28 -10.01 1.75
N TYR A 156 6.34 -9.30 1.10
CA TYR A 156 6.67 -8.27 0.13
C TYR A 156 7.05 -7.02 0.93
N ALA A 157 8.35 -6.75 1.00
CA ALA A 157 8.86 -5.51 1.56
C ALA A 157 8.82 -4.45 0.46
N THR A 158 8.00 -3.45 0.62
CA THR A 158 8.11 -2.18 -0.10
C THR A 158 8.97 -1.22 0.69
#